data_2deadd5847087e0685084b26eda21ae9
#
_entry.id   2deadd5847087e0685084b26eda21ae9
#
_cell.length_a   1.000
_cell.length_b   1.000
_cell.length_c   1.000
_cell.angle_alpha   90.00
_cell.angle_beta   90.00
_cell.angle_gamma   90.00
#
_symmetry.space_group_name_H-M   'P 1'
#
loop_
_entity.id
_entity.type
_entity.pdbx_description
1 polymer ?
#
loop_
_entity_poly.entity_id
_entity_poly.type
_entity_poly.pdbx_seq_one_letter_code
_entity_poly.pdbx_strand_id
1 'polypeptide(L)'
;MFLAVHAMVRDIITDSFLKVIGKFIILPIAALYTLGLLDLAQTQLTETQVVLGNIEFSLMALVRGLISGSLLFWLGRWSNEQSTTFISKQEEMRPSLRQLAVKTVEFVIFGVAFLLLMNIMGINLSALAVLGGAIGVGLGFGLQKIASNFISGVILLVEGQATVGDYVEMDGGEAGVIVRMTARAAILETFDGRWIVIPNEDFITTRVVNYSDSGSANRYDAPFSVSYDTDINLIPAIVEAAVAKHPDVLDKPYPPDCELMGFGDSGIDFTVEFWVNGIDDGQHKYKSQVLFIIWNALKDAGVEIPYPHRVVEMKREMKGLKL
;
A
#
# COMPACT_ATOMS: atom_id res chain seq x y z
N MET A 1 32.92 53.10 -10.17
CA MET A 1 32.27 51.75 -10.23
C MET A 1 33.29 50.65 -9.99
N PHE A 2 34.43 50.57 -10.74
CA PHE A 2 35.43 49.48 -10.61
C PHE A 2 35.97 49.35 -9.16
N LEU A 3 36.36 50.43 -8.48
CA LEU A 3 36.87 50.39 -7.11
C LEU A 3 35.84 49.89 -6.11
N ALA A 4 34.53 50.22 -6.30
CA ALA A 4 33.48 49.74 -5.45
C ALA A 4 33.25 48.24 -5.59
N VAL A 5 33.26 47.72 -6.83
CA VAL A 5 33.19 46.30 -7.13
C VAL A 5 34.41 45.53 -6.58
N HIS A 6 35.60 46.13 -6.70
CA HIS A 6 36.81 45.54 -6.14
C HIS A 6 36.77 45.44 -4.60
N ALA A 7 36.32 46.49 -3.92
CA ALA A 7 36.15 46.47 -2.47
C ALA A 7 35.08 45.43 -2.04
N MET A 8 33.97 45.35 -2.79
CA MET A 8 32.90 44.35 -2.52
C MET A 8 33.44 42.92 -2.64
N VAL A 9 34.18 42.61 -3.70
CA VAL A 9 34.75 41.28 -3.90
C VAL A 9 35.77 40.91 -2.83
N ARG A 10 36.55 41.91 -2.36
CA ARG A 10 37.60 41.70 -1.34
C ARG A 10 37.03 41.58 0.08
N ASP A 11 36.10 42.47 0.43
CA ASP A 11 35.76 42.72 1.83
C ASP A 11 34.39 42.15 2.24
N ILE A 12 33.45 41.98 1.28
CA ILE A 12 32.09 41.52 1.59
C ILE A 12 31.93 40.00 1.31
N ILE A 13 32.57 39.50 0.24
CA ILE A 13 32.45 38.08 -0.10
C ILE A 13 33.34 37.26 0.85
N THR A 14 32.71 36.44 1.69
CA THR A 14 33.43 35.55 2.63
C THR A 14 33.77 34.19 2.04
N ASP A 15 32.94 33.68 1.13
CA ASP A 15 33.14 32.41 0.46
C ASP A 15 34.33 32.44 -0.50
N SER A 16 35.25 31.47 -0.33
CA SER A 16 36.50 31.39 -1.12
C SER A 16 36.25 31.20 -2.62
N PHE A 17 35.23 30.42 -2.99
CA PHE A 17 34.89 30.17 -4.38
C PHE A 17 34.28 31.39 -5.05
N LEU A 18 33.36 32.09 -4.34
CA LEU A 18 32.78 33.35 -4.82
C LEU A 18 33.84 34.46 -4.94
N LYS A 19 34.88 34.46 -4.11
CA LYS A 19 36.04 35.37 -4.29
C LYS A 19 36.77 35.13 -5.60
N VAL A 20 36.97 33.86 -5.97
CA VAL A 20 37.59 33.50 -7.24
C VAL A 20 36.74 33.98 -8.43
N ILE A 21 35.44 33.70 -8.39
CA ILE A 21 34.48 34.20 -9.40
C ILE A 21 34.52 35.73 -9.46
N GLY A 22 34.47 36.40 -8.33
CA GLY A 22 34.56 37.85 -8.25
C GLY A 22 35.83 38.41 -8.91
N LYS A 23 36.97 37.82 -8.62
CA LYS A 23 38.26 38.24 -9.14
C LYS A 23 38.44 37.99 -10.65
N PHE A 24 38.03 36.81 -11.13
CA PHE A 24 38.30 36.40 -12.52
C PHE A 24 37.18 36.70 -13.50
N ILE A 25 35.94 36.95 -13.00
CA ILE A 25 34.78 37.20 -13.84
C ILE A 25 34.22 38.60 -13.58
N ILE A 26 33.85 38.95 -12.35
CA ILE A 26 33.15 40.21 -12.07
C ILE A 26 34.09 41.42 -12.27
N LEU A 27 35.35 41.35 -11.82
CA LEU A 27 36.29 42.44 -11.96
C LEU A 27 36.68 42.76 -13.44
N PRO A 28 36.98 41.78 -14.32
CA PRO A 28 37.19 42.05 -15.73
C PRO A 28 35.97 42.66 -16.41
N ILE A 29 34.76 42.16 -16.12
CA ILE A 29 33.52 42.71 -16.68
C ILE A 29 33.34 44.16 -16.23
N ALA A 30 33.54 44.48 -14.93
CA ALA A 30 33.46 45.82 -14.41
C ALA A 30 34.54 46.77 -15.01
N ALA A 31 35.73 46.24 -15.30
CA ALA A 31 36.78 47.00 -16.00
C ALA A 31 36.38 47.33 -17.45
N LEU A 32 35.92 46.36 -18.22
CA LEU A 32 35.42 46.56 -19.59
C LEU A 32 34.24 47.54 -19.63
N TYR A 33 33.33 47.43 -18.69
CA TYR A 33 32.21 48.37 -18.58
C TYR A 33 32.68 49.81 -18.29
N THR A 34 33.61 50.01 -17.35
CA THR A 34 34.11 51.35 -17.01
C THR A 34 34.92 51.98 -18.14
N LEU A 35 35.52 51.15 -19.00
CA LEU A 35 36.26 51.61 -20.19
C LEU A 35 35.36 51.84 -21.43
N GLY A 36 34.07 51.51 -21.35
CA GLY A 36 33.14 51.59 -22.47
C GLY A 36 33.39 50.55 -23.56
N LEU A 37 34.18 49.51 -23.27
CA LEU A 37 34.56 48.43 -24.19
C LEU A 37 33.66 47.20 -24.11
N LEU A 38 32.68 47.21 -23.22
CA LEU A 38 31.86 46.01 -22.97
C LEU A 38 31.04 45.60 -24.21
N ASP A 39 30.39 46.58 -24.86
CA ASP A 39 29.57 46.30 -26.05
C ASP A 39 30.43 45.80 -27.23
N LEU A 40 31.61 46.39 -27.43
CA LEU A 40 32.57 45.94 -28.47
C LEU A 40 33.01 44.50 -28.19
N ALA A 41 33.40 44.21 -26.96
CA ALA A 41 33.80 42.87 -26.55
C ALA A 41 32.65 41.85 -26.71
N GLN A 42 31.43 42.25 -26.34
CA GLN A 42 30.25 41.38 -26.49
C GLN A 42 29.94 41.07 -27.96
N THR A 43 30.00 42.06 -28.85
CA THR A 43 29.80 41.86 -30.31
C THR A 43 30.83 40.92 -30.87
N GLN A 44 32.13 41.16 -30.62
CA GLN A 44 33.22 40.33 -31.11
C GLN A 44 33.14 38.88 -30.62
N LEU A 45 32.82 38.68 -29.33
CA LEU A 45 32.61 37.35 -28.74
C LEU A 45 31.40 36.62 -29.29
N THR A 46 30.38 37.35 -29.71
CA THR A 46 29.14 36.76 -30.29
C THR A 46 29.35 36.37 -31.76
N GLU A 47 30.08 37.18 -32.54
CA GLU A 47 30.38 36.93 -33.94
C GLU A 47 31.42 35.81 -34.13
N THR A 48 32.31 35.62 -33.15
CA THR A 48 33.29 34.54 -33.19
C THR A 48 32.68 33.23 -32.88
N GLN A 49 32.53 32.37 -33.88
CA GLN A 49 31.99 31.02 -33.75
C GLN A 49 33.10 29.99 -33.61
N VAL A 50 32.89 29.05 -32.73
CA VAL A 50 33.72 27.85 -32.54
C VAL A 50 32.93 26.65 -33.05
N VAL A 51 33.49 25.91 -33.97
CA VAL A 51 32.88 24.70 -34.56
C VAL A 51 33.62 23.49 -34.03
N LEU A 52 32.91 22.61 -33.33
CA LEU A 52 33.41 21.32 -32.84
C LEU A 52 32.53 20.20 -33.42
N GLY A 53 32.98 19.61 -34.51
CA GLY A 53 32.18 18.60 -35.20
C GLY A 53 30.87 19.18 -35.73
N ASN A 54 29.71 18.67 -35.22
CA ASN A 54 28.39 19.14 -35.60
C ASN A 54 27.82 20.18 -34.62
N ILE A 55 28.60 20.66 -33.66
CA ILE A 55 28.15 21.62 -32.65
C ILE A 55 28.81 22.97 -32.95
N GLU A 56 27.99 23.98 -33.24
CA GLU A 56 28.44 25.37 -33.45
C GLU A 56 27.97 26.20 -32.24
N PHE A 57 28.88 26.92 -31.61
CA PHE A 57 28.57 27.84 -30.53
C PHE A 57 29.45 29.08 -30.59
N SER A 58 28.91 30.22 -30.17
CA SER A 58 29.68 31.45 -30.10
C SER A 58 30.66 31.45 -28.92
N LEU A 59 31.76 32.20 -29.04
CA LEU A 59 32.70 32.39 -27.95
C LEU A 59 32.00 33.04 -26.72
N MET A 60 30.97 33.85 -26.98
CA MET A 60 30.08 34.39 -25.93
C MET A 60 29.32 33.30 -25.18
N ALA A 61 28.88 32.23 -25.86
CA ALA A 61 28.20 31.10 -25.19
C ALA A 61 29.17 30.40 -24.21
N LEU A 62 30.45 30.26 -24.54
CA LEU A 62 31.46 29.75 -23.59
C LEU A 62 31.63 30.67 -22.37
N VAL A 63 31.72 31.97 -22.59
CA VAL A 63 31.83 32.94 -21.48
C VAL A 63 30.59 32.87 -20.59
N ARG A 64 29.38 32.85 -21.16
CA ARG A 64 28.14 32.67 -20.43
C ARG A 64 28.12 31.32 -19.67
N GLY A 65 28.57 30.27 -20.34
CA GLY A 65 28.68 28.93 -19.76
C GLY A 65 29.60 28.87 -18.55
N LEU A 66 30.80 29.50 -18.65
CA LEU A 66 31.75 29.57 -17.53
C LEU A 66 31.17 30.35 -16.33
N ILE A 67 30.57 31.51 -16.60
CA ILE A 67 29.96 32.35 -15.54
C ILE A 67 28.82 31.63 -14.89
N SER A 68 27.84 31.18 -15.70
CA SER A 68 26.63 30.51 -15.18
C SER A 68 26.97 29.16 -14.58
N GLY A 69 27.90 28.40 -15.21
CA GLY A 69 28.35 27.11 -14.68
C GLY A 69 29.01 27.22 -13.31
N SER A 70 29.88 28.24 -13.16
CA SER A 70 30.51 28.52 -11.86
C SER A 70 29.47 28.87 -10.79
N LEU A 71 28.47 29.72 -11.13
CA LEU A 71 27.40 30.10 -10.21
C LEU A 71 26.46 28.92 -9.89
N LEU A 72 26.04 28.17 -10.88
CA LEU A 72 25.20 26.98 -10.72
C LEU A 72 25.91 25.89 -9.93
N PHE A 73 27.20 25.68 -10.16
CA PHE A 73 28.00 24.73 -9.38
C PHE A 73 28.08 25.14 -7.90
N TRP A 74 28.37 26.43 -7.63
CA TRP A 74 28.37 26.93 -6.26
C TRP A 74 27.00 26.80 -5.58
N LEU A 75 25.93 27.20 -6.27
CA LEU A 75 24.56 27.11 -5.77
C LEU A 75 24.16 25.64 -5.55
N GLY A 76 24.52 24.76 -6.50
CA GLY A 76 24.26 23.32 -6.39
C GLY A 76 24.99 22.70 -5.21
N ARG A 77 26.27 23.05 -5.01
CA ARG A 77 27.06 22.61 -3.85
C ARG A 77 26.45 23.11 -2.54
N TRP A 78 26.13 24.40 -2.45
CA TRP A 78 25.49 24.98 -1.26
C TRP A 78 24.14 24.31 -0.95
N SER A 79 23.28 24.14 -1.95
CA SER A 79 22.00 23.44 -1.82
C SER A 79 22.19 21.99 -1.39
N ASN A 80 23.17 21.29 -1.95
CA ASN A 80 23.47 19.91 -1.59
C ASN A 80 23.97 19.80 -0.13
N GLU A 81 24.84 20.72 0.33
CA GLU A 81 25.31 20.78 1.71
C GLU A 81 24.15 20.99 2.71
N GLN A 82 23.22 21.91 2.39
CA GLN A 82 22.02 22.14 3.21
C GLN A 82 21.11 20.91 3.25
N SER A 83 20.82 20.31 2.08
CA SER A 83 19.99 19.13 1.98
C SER A 83 20.60 17.94 2.71
N THR A 84 21.90 17.72 2.55
CA THR A 84 22.65 16.65 3.25
C THR A 84 22.59 16.83 4.75
N THR A 85 22.78 18.07 5.23
CA THR A 85 22.72 18.41 6.65
C THR A 85 21.31 18.17 7.21
N PHE A 86 20.29 18.57 6.47
CA PHE A 86 18.89 18.34 6.85
C PHE A 86 18.55 16.85 6.94
N ILE A 87 18.88 16.07 5.88
CA ILE A 87 18.62 14.63 5.83
C ILE A 87 19.41 13.88 6.91
N SER A 88 20.67 14.30 7.16
CA SER A 88 21.53 13.65 8.15
C SER A 88 21.07 13.83 9.59
N LYS A 89 20.31 14.87 9.89
CA LYS A 89 19.71 15.13 11.20
C LYS A 89 18.45 14.28 11.51
N GLN A 90 17.91 13.55 10.51
CA GLN A 90 16.74 12.70 10.70
C GLN A 90 17.16 11.38 11.36
N GLU A 91 17.14 11.34 12.69
CA GLU A 91 17.58 10.16 13.48
C GLU A 91 16.68 8.93 13.27
N GLU A 92 15.40 9.15 12.98
CA GLU A 92 14.41 8.08 12.73
C GLU A 92 14.65 7.31 11.41
N MET A 93 15.41 7.91 10.47
CA MET A 93 15.71 7.26 9.19
C MET A 93 16.81 6.22 9.34
N ARG A 94 16.57 5.03 8.78
CA ARG A 94 17.62 3.98 8.67
C ARG A 94 18.83 4.53 7.89
N PRO A 95 20.08 4.20 8.31
CA PRO A 95 21.29 4.74 7.68
C PRO A 95 21.37 4.52 6.16
N SER A 96 20.93 3.37 5.67
CA SER A 96 20.88 3.04 4.24
C SER A 96 19.92 3.93 3.46
N LEU A 97 18.74 4.21 4.03
CA LEU A 97 17.74 5.08 3.41
C LEU A 97 18.23 6.54 3.39
N ARG A 98 18.90 6.98 4.46
CA ARG A 98 19.51 8.32 4.55
C ARG A 98 20.57 8.52 3.46
N GLN A 99 21.48 7.55 3.26
CA GLN A 99 22.48 7.61 2.21
C GLN A 99 21.85 7.64 0.81
N LEU A 100 20.82 6.82 0.58
CA LEU A 100 20.10 6.81 -0.70
C LEU A 100 19.45 8.17 -0.97
N ALA A 101 18.77 8.75 0.03
CA ALA A 101 18.12 10.05 -0.08
C ALA A 101 19.13 11.16 -0.42
N VAL A 102 20.28 11.21 0.28
CA VAL A 102 21.36 12.17 0.01
C VAL A 102 21.84 12.03 -1.44
N LYS A 103 22.13 10.82 -1.90
CA LYS A 103 22.60 10.58 -3.27
C LYS A 103 21.57 10.92 -4.33
N THR A 104 20.31 10.66 -4.07
CA THR A 104 19.21 11.01 -4.97
C THR A 104 19.08 12.54 -5.10
N VAL A 105 19.10 13.26 -3.98
CA VAL A 105 19.03 14.73 -3.97
C VAL A 105 20.25 15.34 -4.68
N GLU A 106 21.45 14.82 -4.41
CA GLU A 106 22.69 15.24 -5.10
C GLU A 106 22.55 15.07 -6.63
N PHE A 107 22.09 13.91 -7.08
CA PHE A 107 21.88 13.64 -8.52
C PHE A 107 20.86 14.59 -9.16
N VAL A 108 19.75 14.87 -8.47
CA VAL A 108 18.70 15.78 -8.96
C VAL A 108 19.24 17.21 -9.05
N ILE A 109 19.91 17.71 -8.00
CA ILE A 109 20.45 19.08 -7.97
C ILE A 109 21.44 19.29 -9.12
N PHE A 110 22.42 18.41 -9.28
CA PHE A 110 23.41 18.54 -10.34
C PHE A 110 22.83 18.27 -11.74
N GLY A 111 21.84 17.37 -11.85
CA GLY A 111 21.10 17.15 -13.09
C GLY A 111 20.34 18.40 -13.56
N VAL A 112 19.61 19.05 -12.64
CA VAL A 112 18.92 20.32 -12.94
C VAL A 112 19.91 21.42 -13.27
N ALA A 113 20.98 21.55 -12.50
CA ALA A 113 22.04 22.54 -12.79
C ALA A 113 22.67 22.34 -14.16
N PHE A 114 22.91 21.08 -14.56
CA PHE A 114 23.41 20.73 -15.90
C PHE A 114 22.45 21.16 -17.02
N LEU A 115 21.15 20.84 -16.87
CA LEU A 115 20.13 21.23 -17.86
C LEU A 115 20.00 22.76 -17.98
N LEU A 116 20.04 23.48 -16.85
CA LEU A 116 20.03 24.94 -16.84
C LEU A 116 21.27 25.51 -17.53
N LEU A 117 22.45 24.95 -17.27
CA LEU A 117 23.69 25.36 -17.92
C LEU A 117 23.63 25.19 -19.43
N MET A 118 23.18 24.03 -19.91
CA MET A 118 23.01 23.77 -21.35
C MET A 118 22.04 24.77 -21.99
N ASN A 119 20.93 25.07 -21.32
CA ASN A 119 19.97 26.07 -21.80
C ASN A 119 20.57 27.48 -21.89
N ILE A 120 21.30 27.92 -20.87
CA ILE A 120 21.97 29.23 -20.84
C ILE A 120 23.04 29.34 -21.95
N MET A 121 23.70 28.24 -22.25
CA MET A 121 24.70 28.20 -23.36
C MET A 121 24.03 28.22 -24.75
N GLY A 122 22.70 28.11 -24.83
CA GLY A 122 21.95 28.06 -26.10
C GLY A 122 22.00 26.69 -26.78
N ILE A 123 22.42 25.64 -26.08
CA ILE A 123 22.43 24.29 -26.59
C ILE A 123 20.99 23.75 -26.72
N ASN A 124 20.67 23.21 -27.88
CA ASN A 124 19.35 22.66 -28.13
C ASN A 124 19.14 21.38 -27.34
N LEU A 125 18.21 21.44 -26.36
CA LEU A 125 17.88 20.32 -25.48
C LEU A 125 16.84 19.37 -26.07
N SER A 126 16.35 19.58 -27.29
CA SER A 126 15.24 18.77 -27.88
C SER A 126 15.58 17.27 -27.90
N ALA A 127 16.78 16.89 -28.27
CA ALA A 127 17.22 15.48 -28.26
C ALA A 127 17.25 14.90 -26.85
N LEU A 128 17.72 15.69 -25.86
CA LEU A 128 17.71 15.29 -24.45
C LEU A 128 16.29 15.20 -23.90
N ALA A 129 15.39 16.10 -24.33
CA ALA A 129 13.98 16.05 -23.94
C ALA A 129 13.28 14.79 -24.45
N VAL A 130 13.53 14.39 -25.71
CA VAL A 130 13.01 13.14 -26.29
C VAL A 130 13.53 11.93 -25.53
N LEU A 131 14.84 11.87 -25.32
CA LEU A 131 15.47 10.77 -24.56
C LEU A 131 14.98 10.72 -23.11
N GLY A 132 14.94 11.89 -22.45
CA GLY A 132 14.42 12.01 -21.08
C GLY A 132 12.96 11.62 -20.96
N GLY A 133 12.15 11.96 -21.96
CA GLY A 133 10.75 11.52 -22.08
C GLY A 133 10.63 10.00 -22.19
N ALA A 134 11.42 9.37 -23.06
CA ALA A 134 11.43 7.92 -23.20
C ALA A 134 11.88 7.21 -21.90
N ILE A 135 12.93 7.70 -21.24
CA ILE A 135 13.38 7.20 -19.94
C ILE A 135 12.29 7.42 -18.87
N GLY A 136 11.65 8.62 -18.88
CA GLY A 136 10.58 8.94 -17.94
C GLY A 136 9.38 8.00 -18.05
N VAL A 137 8.95 7.68 -19.26
CA VAL A 137 7.88 6.70 -19.53
C VAL A 137 8.29 5.31 -19.04
N GLY A 138 9.52 4.86 -19.35
CA GLY A 138 10.03 3.58 -18.87
C GLY A 138 10.10 3.47 -17.35
N LEU A 139 10.58 4.52 -16.67
CA LEU A 139 10.58 4.61 -15.21
C LEU A 139 9.15 4.67 -14.65
N GLY A 140 8.23 5.38 -15.31
CA GLY A 140 6.82 5.45 -14.94
C GLY A 140 6.18 4.06 -14.91
N PHE A 141 6.37 3.27 -15.96
CA PHE A 141 5.90 1.88 -15.98
C PHE A 141 6.57 1.01 -14.91
N GLY A 142 7.88 1.20 -14.68
CA GLY A 142 8.60 0.47 -13.62
C GLY A 142 8.12 0.79 -12.20
N LEU A 143 7.63 2.01 -11.96
CA LEU A 143 7.15 2.48 -10.66
C LEU A 143 5.63 2.40 -10.50
N GLN A 144 4.88 2.06 -11.56
CA GLN A 144 3.43 2.06 -11.59
C GLN A 144 2.82 1.28 -10.41
N LYS A 145 3.30 0.05 -10.16
CA LYS A 145 2.79 -0.80 -9.09
C LYS A 145 3.03 -0.22 -7.69
N ILE A 146 4.16 0.46 -7.50
CA ILE A 146 4.49 1.12 -6.23
C ILE A 146 3.57 2.31 -6.01
N ALA A 147 3.37 3.13 -7.04
CA ALA A 147 2.47 4.28 -6.99
C ALA A 147 1.01 3.86 -6.75
N SER A 148 0.54 2.82 -7.45
CA SER A 148 -0.81 2.27 -7.27
C SER A 148 -1.03 1.84 -5.82
N ASN A 149 -0.13 1.05 -5.26
CA ASN A 149 -0.23 0.59 -3.87
C ASN A 149 -0.19 1.74 -2.85
N PHE A 150 0.61 2.77 -3.09
CA PHE A 150 0.66 3.94 -2.23
C PHE A 150 -0.65 4.74 -2.28
N ILE A 151 -1.17 4.98 -3.48
CA ILE A 151 -2.44 5.69 -3.68
C ILE A 151 -3.59 4.91 -3.05
N SER A 152 -3.65 3.59 -3.28
CA SER A 152 -4.64 2.71 -2.66
C SER A 152 -4.57 2.74 -1.14
N GLY A 153 -3.36 2.76 -0.56
CA GLY A 153 -3.18 2.90 0.89
C GLY A 153 -3.75 4.22 1.44
N VAL A 154 -3.57 5.32 0.72
CA VAL A 154 -4.17 6.62 1.09
C VAL A 154 -5.70 6.55 1.00
N ILE A 155 -6.25 5.96 -0.06
CA ILE A 155 -7.71 5.80 -0.23
C ILE A 155 -8.30 4.99 0.93
N LEU A 156 -7.73 3.82 1.25
CA LEU A 156 -8.17 2.97 2.36
C LEU A 156 -8.20 3.71 3.69
N LEU A 157 -7.18 4.53 3.97
CA LEU A 157 -7.12 5.32 5.19
C LEU A 157 -8.16 6.44 5.23
N VAL A 158 -8.48 7.04 4.07
CA VAL A 158 -9.45 8.15 3.99
C VAL A 158 -10.89 7.62 4.04
N GLU A 159 -11.18 6.51 3.35
CA GLU A 159 -12.52 5.93 3.28
C GLU A 159 -12.86 5.07 4.51
N GLY A 160 -11.86 4.50 5.18
CA GLY A 160 -12.06 3.69 6.37
C GLY A 160 -12.77 2.36 6.13
N GLN A 161 -12.77 1.86 4.89
CA GLN A 161 -13.44 0.58 4.53
C GLN A 161 -12.80 -0.64 5.20
N ALA A 162 -11.53 -0.54 5.55
CA ALA A 162 -10.80 -1.55 6.29
C ALA A 162 -9.83 -0.87 7.26
N THR A 163 -9.90 -1.24 8.53
CA THR A 163 -9.11 -0.65 9.61
C THR A 163 -8.33 -1.71 10.40
N VAL A 164 -7.33 -1.27 11.17
CA VAL A 164 -6.61 -2.17 12.06
C VAL A 164 -7.57 -2.71 13.11
N GLY A 165 -7.63 -4.04 13.24
CA GLY A 165 -8.54 -4.77 14.10
C GLY A 165 -9.70 -5.44 13.35
N ASP A 166 -9.96 -5.06 12.09
CA ASP A 166 -10.98 -5.72 11.29
C ASP A 166 -10.54 -7.11 10.85
N TYR A 167 -11.48 -8.04 10.88
CA TYR A 167 -11.34 -9.35 10.23
C TYR A 167 -11.88 -9.27 8.81
N VAL A 168 -11.03 -9.57 7.87
CA VAL A 168 -11.35 -9.48 6.45
C VAL A 168 -11.04 -10.78 5.73
N GLU A 169 -11.81 -11.07 4.69
CA GLU A 169 -11.58 -12.17 3.75
C GLU A 169 -11.43 -11.59 2.34
N MET A 170 -10.34 -11.95 1.68
CA MET A 170 -10.01 -11.55 0.33
C MET A 170 -10.63 -12.53 -0.68
N ASP A 171 -10.78 -12.09 -1.92
CA ASP A 171 -11.34 -12.91 -3.02
C ASP A 171 -10.53 -14.19 -3.30
N GLY A 172 -9.25 -14.23 -2.94
CA GLY A 172 -8.36 -15.41 -3.01
C GLY A 172 -8.55 -16.42 -1.88
N GLY A 173 -9.45 -16.14 -0.89
CA GLY A 173 -9.70 -16.99 0.27
C GLY A 173 -8.74 -16.74 1.44
N GLU A 174 -7.80 -15.80 1.31
CA GLU A 174 -6.97 -15.38 2.43
C GLU A 174 -7.83 -14.57 3.41
N ALA A 175 -7.85 -14.98 4.68
CA ALA A 175 -8.61 -14.30 5.71
C ALA A 175 -7.78 -14.11 6.98
N GLY A 176 -8.05 -13.02 7.71
CA GLY A 176 -7.37 -12.72 8.96
C GLY A 176 -7.71 -11.34 9.51
N VAL A 177 -7.20 -11.07 10.71
CA VAL A 177 -7.33 -9.75 11.35
C VAL A 177 -6.25 -8.82 10.81
N ILE A 178 -6.63 -7.61 10.42
CA ILE A 178 -5.68 -6.56 10.01
C ILE A 178 -4.90 -6.11 11.26
N VAL A 179 -3.64 -6.53 11.38
CA VAL A 179 -2.79 -6.14 12.52
C VAL A 179 -2.01 -4.87 12.25
N ARG A 180 -1.79 -4.54 10.99
CA ARG A 180 -1.07 -3.33 10.60
C ARG A 180 -1.33 -2.94 9.15
N MET A 181 -1.52 -1.64 8.93
CA MET A 181 -1.53 -1.04 7.60
C MET A 181 -0.25 -0.25 7.39
N THR A 182 0.36 -0.40 6.22
CA THR A 182 1.56 0.33 5.80
C THR A 182 1.28 1.14 4.54
N ALA A 183 2.21 1.98 4.11
CA ALA A 183 2.04 2.80 2.91
C ALA A 183 1.77 1.99 1.63
N ARG A 184 2.11 0.69 1.57
CA ARG A 184 1.97 -0.13 0.35
C ARG A 184 1.24 -1.46 0.54
N ALA A 185 1.00 -1.87 1.78
CA ALA A 185 0.43 -3.19 2.09
C ALA A 185 -0.27 -3.18 3.45
N ALA A 186 -1.35 -3.95 3.58
CA ALA A 186 -1.91 -4.37 4.84
C ALA A 186 -1.31 -5.73 5.27
N ILE A 187 -1.22 -5.96 6.56
CA ILE A 187 -0.72 -7.20 7.14
C ILE A 187 -1.87 -7.84 7.90
N LEU A 188 -2.26 -9.03 7.49
CA LEU A 188 -3.27 -9.84 8.15
C LEU A 188 -2.59 -10.89 9.03
N GLU A 189 -3.16 -11.14 10.20
CA GLU A 189 -2.82 -12.27 11.06
C GLU A 189 -3.97 -13.26 11.02
N THR A 190 -3.67 -14.48 10.58
CA THR A 190 -4.64 -15.57 10.53
C THR A 190 -4.80 -16.21 11.92
N PHE A 191 -5.89 -16.94 12.17
CA PHE A 191 -6.10 -17.61 13.45
C PHE A 191 -5.07 -18.71 13.78
N ASP A 192 -4.38 -19.24 12.75
CA ASP A 192 -3.25 -20.16 12.93
C ASP A 192 -1.88 -19.46 13.10
N GLY A 193 -1.89 -18.12 13.28
CA GLY A 193 -0.71 -17.31 13.61
C GLY A 193 0.18 -16.95 12.43
N ARG A 194 -0.25 -17.17 11.18
CA ARG A 194 0.48 -16.74 9.99
C ARG A 194 0.23 -15.28 9.70
N TRP A 195 1.25 -14.61 9.19
CA TRP A 195 1.17 -13.24 8.71
C TRP A 195 1.12 -13.22 7.18
N ILE A 196 0.06 -12.66 6.64
CA ILE A 196 -0.17 -12.51 5.21
C ILE A 196 0.02 -11.03 4.87
N VAL A 197 0.87 -10.72 3.89
CA VAL A 197 1.10 -9.35 3.42
C VAL A 197 0.34 -9.16 2.13
N ILE A 198 -0.70 -8.34 2.16
CA ILE A 198 -1.58 -8.06 1.03
C ILE A 198 -1.30 -6.65 0.51
N PRO A 199 -0.99 -6.47 -0.78
CA PRO A 199 -0.85 -5.15 -1.39
C PRO A 199 -2.11 -4.30 -1.19
N ASN A 200 -1.96 -3.01 -0.91
CA ASN A 200 -3.12 -2.13 -0.72
C ASN A 200 -4.00 -2.03 -1.98
N GLU A 201 -3.40 -2.18 -3.15
CA GLU A 201 -4.11 -2.17 -4.43
C GLU A 201 -5.16 -3.29 -4.50
N ASP A 202 -4.89 -4.46 -3.91
CA ASP A 202 -5.80 -5.60 -3.94
C ASP A 202 -7.08 -5.30 -3.14
N PHE A 203 -6.99 -4.55 -2.04
CA PHE A 203 -8.17 -4.08 -1.29
C PHE A 203 -9.11 -3.18 -2.10
N ILE A 204 -8.59 -2.46 -3.09
CA ILE A 204 -9.38 -1.53 -3.93
C ILE A 204 -9.88 -2.23 -5.20
N THR A 205 -9.10 -3.17 -5.75
CA THR A 205 -9.38 -3.77 -7.06
C THR A 205 -10.07 -5.12 -6.99
N THR A 206 -10.08 -5.77 -5.82
CA THR A 206 -10.75 -7.06 -5.62
C THR A 206 -11.89 -6.94 -4.61
N ARG A 207 -12.74 -7.97 -4.55
CA ARG A 207 -13.79 -8.05 -3.54
C ARG A 207 -13.16 -8.36 -2.17
N VAL A 208 -13.52 -7.57 -1.17
CA VAL A 208 -13.15 -7.79 0.23
C VAL A 208 -14.42 -7.92 1.04
N VAL A 209 -14.51 -8.97 1.85
CA VAL A 209 -15.59 -9.14 2.82
C VAL A 209 -15.05 -8.70 4.19
N ASN A 210 -15.63 -7.66 4.78
CA ASN A 210 -15.31 -7.20 6.13
C ASN A 210 -16.37 -7.72 7.09
N TYR A 211 -15.97 -8.56 8.03
CA TYR A 211 -16.85 -9.17 9.03
C TYR A 211 -16.94 -8.34 10.33
N SER A 212 -16.12 -7.32 10.49
CA SER A 212 -15.98 -6.54 11.73
C SER A 212 -16.51 -5.12 11.63
N ASP A 213 -17.00 -4.70 10.46
CA ASP A 213 -17.46 -3.33 10.26
C ASP A 213 -18.58 -3.00 11.26
N SER A 214 -18.35 -1.94 12.04
CA SER A 214 -19.21 -1.25 12.99
C SER A 214 -20.39 -2.08 13.57
N GLY A 215 -20.06 -3.17 14.27
CA GLY A 215 -21.05 -3.94 15.02
C GLY A 215 -21.86 -4.92 14.19
N SER A 216 -21.29 -5.43 13.09
CA SER A 216 -21.96 -6.46 12.30
C SER A 216 -22.09 -7.76 13.08
N ALA A 217 -23.33 -8.12 13.39
CA ALA A 217 -23.66 -9.44 13.85
C ALA A 217 -23.45 -10.43 12.71
N ASN A 218 -22.76 -11.54 12.98
CA ASN A 218 -22.53 -12.60 12.02
C ASN A 218 -23.49 -13.78 12.29
N ARG A 219 -24.06 -14.33 11.21
CA ARG A 219 -24.93 -15.49 11.29
C ARG A 219 -24.13 -16.77 11.17
N TYR A 220 -24.39 -17.70 12.07
CA TYR A 220 -23.87 -19.07 12.05
C TYR A 220 -25.00 -20.08 12.02
N ASP A 221 -24.69 -21.30 11.62
CA ASP A 221 -25.61 -22.42 11.60
C ASP A 221 -25.05 -23.65 12.32
N ALA A 222 -25.92 -24.38 13.01
CA ALA A 222 -25.58 -25.62 13.69
C ALA A 222 -26.56 -26.73 13.25
N PRO A 223 -26.15 -27.62 12.32
CA PRO A 223 -26.99 -28.74 11.90
C PRO A 223 -26.98 -29.86 12.94
N PHE A 224 -28.13 -30.51 13.09
CA PHE A 224 -28.31 -31.70 13.90
C PHE A 224 -29.43 -32.57 13.32
N SER A 225 -29.57 -33.81 13.81
CA SER A 225 -30.62 -34.73 13.35
C SER A 225 -31.30 -35.37 14.52
N VAL A 226 -32.61 -35.67 14.39
CA VAL A 226 -33.42 -36.38 15.38
C VAL A 226 -34.02 -37.66 14.77
N SER A 227 -34.41 -38.61 15.62
CA SER A 227 -35.06 -39.85 15.20
C SER A 227 -36.36 -39.62 14.44
N TYR A 228 -36.72 -40.49 13.50
CA TYR A 228 -38.02 -40.52 12.81
C TYR A 228 -39.22 -40.72 13.76
N ASP A 229 -38.99 -41.29 14.95
CA ASP A 229 -40.01 -41.49 15.96
C ASP A 229 -40.31 -40.21 16.81
N THR A 230 -39.61 -39.11 16.53
CA THR A 230 -39.73 -37.84 17.24
C THR A 230 -40.89 -37.01 16.70
N ASP A 231 -41.63 -36.36 17.61
CA ASP A 231 -42.56 -35.31 17.18
C ASP A 231 -41.80 -34.05 16.78
N ILE A 232 -41.65 -33.89 15.46
CA ILE A 232 -40.87 -32.78 14.85
C ILE A 232 -41.41 -31.40 15.16
N ASN A 233 -42.72 -31.28 15.51
CA ASN A 233 -43.34 -29.98 15.80
C ASN A 233 -42.83 -29.38 17.13
N LEU A 234 -42.27 -30.20 18.01
CA LEU A 234 -41.75 -29.75 19.30
C LEU A 234 -40.29 -29.28 19.21
N ILE A 235 -39.56 -29.73 18.19
CA ILE A 235 -38.10 -29.51 18.07
C ILE A 235 -37.74 -28.04 18.00
N PRO A 236 -38.38 -27.20 17.15
CA PRO A 236 -37.99 -25.79 17.05
C PRO A 236 -38.09 -25.08 18.42
N ALA A 237 -39.21 -25.22 19.11
CA ALA A 237 -39.43 -24.55 20.41
C ALA A 237 -38.41 -24.98 21.47
N ILE A 238 -38.02 -26.26 21.51
CA ILE A 238 -37.02 -26.79 22.46
C ILE A 238 -35.63 -26.21 22.17
N VAL A 239 -35.23 -26.23 20.90
CA VAL A 239 -33.88 -25.84 20.47
C VAL A 239 -33.72 -24.32 20.56
N GLU A 240 -34.68 -23.56 20.03
CA GLU A 240 -34.62 -22.08 20.05
C GLU A 240 -34.58 -21.54 21.49
N ALA A 241 -35.43 -22.07 22.38
CA ALA A 241 -35.44 -21.66 23.80
C ALA A 241 -34.13 -22.02 24.52
N ALA A 242 -33.44 -23.08 24.10
CA ALA A 242 -32.16 -23.48 24.66
C ALA A 242 -31.01 -22.61 24.13
N VAL A 243 -30.96 -22.38 22.81
CA VAL A 243 -29.91 -21.60 22.15
C VAL A 243 -29.99 -20.12 22.53
N ALA A 244 -31.18 -19.56 22.68
CA ALA A 244 -31.39 -18.19 23.16
C ALA A 244 -30.81 -17.90 24.57
N LYS A 245 -30.47 -18.92 25.34
CA LYS A 245 -29.83 -18.76 26.67
C LYS A 245 -28.30 -18.59 26.57
N HIS A 246 -27.73 -18.82 25.41
CA HIS A 246 -26.26 -18.65 25.22
C HIS A 246 -25.91 -17.18 25.32
N PRO A 247 -24.90 -16.78 26.11
CA PRO A 247 -24.56 -15.37 26.37
C PRO A 247 -24.14 -14.57 25.13
N ASP A 248 -23.55 -15.24 24.14
CA ASP A 248 -23.04 -14.60 22.90
C ASP A 248 -24.08 -14.60 21.76
N VAL A 249 -25.22 -15.33 21.94
CA VAL A 249 -26.27 -15.37 20.92
C VAL A 249 -27.18 -14.15 21.06
N LEU A 250 -27.43 -13.49 19.95
CA LEU A 250 -28.18 -12.24 19.88
C LEU A 250 -29.64 -12.47 19.51
N ASP A 251 -30.54 -11.65 20.10
CA ASP A 251 -31.96 -11.57 19.70
C ASP A 251 -32.18 -10.72 18.43
N LYS A 252 -31.14 -9.94 18.03
CA LYS A 252 -31.18 -9.05 16.86
C LYS A 252 -29.98 -9.31 15.99
N PRO A 253 -30.12 -9.22 14.63
CA PRO A 253 -31.32 -8.78 13.88
C PRO A 253 -32.48 -9.75 13.94
N TYR A 254 -32.22 -11.05 14.18
CA TYR A 254 -33.24 -12.10 14.34
C TYR A 254 -32.88 -13.03 15.51
N PRO A 255 -33.83 -13.51 16.29
CA PRO A 255 -33.63 -14.54 17.32
C PRO A 255 -33.16 -15.86 16.66
N PRO A 256 -32.66 -16.83 17.45
CA PRO A 256 -32.39 -18.17 16.95
C PRO A 256 -33.63 -18.76 16.27
N ASP A 257 -33.42 -19.37 15.09
CA ASP A 257 -34.48 -19.96 14.27
C ASP A 257 -34.08 -21.39 13.90
N CYS A 258 -34.96 -22.35 14.23
CA CYS A 258 -34.70 -23.76 14.01
C CYS A 258 -35.52 -24.27 12.83
N GLU A 259 -34.89 -24.60 11.74
CA GLU A 259 -35.51 -25.00 10.50
C GLU A 259 -35.36 -26.49 10.21
N LEU A 260 -36.40 -27.11 9.67
CA LEU A 260 -36.38 -28.46 9.11
C LEU A 260 -35.66 -28.40 7.74
N MET A 261 -34.53 -29.09 7.63
CA MET A 261 -33.75 -29.13 6.41
C MET A 261 -34.18 -30.25 5.46
N GLY A 262 -34.59 -31.38 6.01
CA GLY A 262 -35.01 -32.53 5.21
C GLY A 262 -35.16 -33.83 5.99
N PHE A 263 -35.39 -34.91 5.19
CA PHE A 263 -35.53 -36.28 5.69
C PHE A 263 -34.30 -37.06 5.25
N GLY A 264 -33.36 -37.26 6.19
CA GLY A 264 -32.09 -37.93 5.94
C GLY A 264 -32.19 -39.44 5.95
N ASP A 265 -31.12 -40.16 5.63
CA ASP A 265 -31.05 -41.61 5.52
C ASP A 265 -31.38 -42.32 6.86
N SER A 266 -31.11 -41.70 7.99
CA SER A 266 -31.26 -42.33 9.29
C SER A 266 -32.03 -41.46 10.31
N GLY A 267 -32.38 -40.24 9.97
CA GLY A 267 -33.07 -39.30 10.83
C GLY A 267 -33.60 -38.10 10.07
N ILE A 268 -34.24 -37.20 10.81
CA ILE A 268 -34.81 -35.96 10.31
C ILE A 268 -33.81 -34.85 10.60
N ASP A 269 -33.39 -34.12 9.56
CA ASP A 269 -32.33 -33.13 9.63
C ASP A 269 -32.89 -31.74 9.89
N PHE A 270 -32.32 -31.09 10.88
CA PHE A 270 -32.59 -29.71 11.27
C PHE A 270 -31.32 -28.88 11.26
N THR A 271 -31.47 -27.58 11.15
CA THR A 271 -30.42 -26.61 11.48
C THR A 271 -30.97 -25.51 12.36
N VAL A 272 -30.18 -24.99 13.28
CA VAL A 272 -30.50 -23.77 13.98
C VAL A 272 -29.60 -22.66 13.49
N GLU A 273 -30.19 -21.58 12.98
CA GLU A 273 -29.51 -20.35 12.61
C GLU A 273 -29.52 -19.41 13.82
N PHE A 274 -28.37 -18.79 14.08
CA PHE A 274 -28.20 -17.86 15.20
C PHE A 274 -27.19 -16.78 14.88
N TRP A 275 -27.38 -15.63 15.51
CA TRP A 275 -26.52 -14.46 15.31
C TRP A 275 -25.64 -14.26 16.54
N VAL A 276 -24.37 -13.89 16.33
CA VAL A 276 -23.39 -13.54 17.36
C VAL A 276 -22.68 -12.26 17.01
N ASN A 277 -22.18 -11.55 18.04
CA ASN A 277 -21.36 -10.37 17.84
C ASN A 277 -19.90 -10.77 17.63
N GLY A 278 -19.30 -10.30 16.55
CA GLY A 278 -17.92 -10.64 16.19
C GLY A 278 -17.78 -11.92 15.37
N ILE A 279 -16.56 -12.37 15.22
CA ILE A 279 -16.17 -13.53 14.40
C ILE A 279 -15.78 -14.71 15.28
N ASP A 280 -15.91 -15.91 14.72
CA ASP A 280 -15.42 -17.14 15.34
C ASP A 280 -13.88 -17.20 15.23
N ASP A 281 -13.18 -17.10 16.35
CA ASP A 281 -11.72 -17.12 16.46
C ASP A 281 -11.10 -18.53 16.29
N GLY A 282 -11.92 -19.56 16.09
CA GLY A 282 -11.51 -20.95 15.93
C GLY A 282 -12.25 -21.74 14.85
N GLN A 283 -12.97 -21.11 13.96
CA GLN A 283 -13.82 -21.67 12.91
C GLN A 283 -15.07 -22.45 13.42
N HIS A 284 -15.07 -22.97 14.64
CA HIS A 284 -16.14 -23.81 15.15
C HIS A 284 -16.54 -23.51 16.60
N LYS A 285 -16.05 -22.45 17.22
CA LYS A 285 -16.27 -22.10 18.61
C LYS A 285 -17.76 -21.97 18.92
N TYR A 286 -18.43 -21.05 18.23
CA TYR A 286 -19.87 -20.80 18.46
C TYR A 286 -20.71 -21.99 18.04
N LYS A 287 -20.44 -22.59 16.89
CA LYS A 287 -21.13 -23.79 16.43
C LYS A 287 -20.97 -24.95 17.42
N SER A 288 -19.78 -25.17 17.95
CA SER A 288 -19.51 -26.22 18.95
C SER A 288 -20.30 -25.97 20.23
N GLN A 289 -20.26 -24.75 20.76
CA GLN A 289 -20.99 -24.38 21.97
C GLN A 289 -22.50 -24.59 21.81
N VAL A 290 -23.05 -24.15 20.69
CA VAL A 290 -24.49 -24.33 20.39
C VAL A 290 -24.84 -25.82 20.23
N LEU A 291 -24.00 -26.63 19.57
CA LEU A 291 -24.24 -28.08 19.47
C LEU A 291 -24.25 -28.77 20.83
N PHE A 292 -23.43 -28.36 21.82
CA PHE A 292 -23.51 -28.86 23.19
C PHE A 292 -24.82 -28.48 23.85
N ILE A 293 -25.32 -27.27 23.62
CA ILE A 293 -26.63 -26.83 24.16
C ILE A 293 -27.74 -27.63 23.54
N ILE A 294 -27.77 -27.82 22.23
CA ILE A 294 -28.74 -28.62 21.49
C ILE A 294 -28.76 -30.07 22.04
N TRP A 295 -27.56 -30.68 22.15
CA TRP A 295 -27.46 -32.04 22.70
C TRP A 295 -28.11 -32.17 24.07
N ASN A 296 -27.84 -31.26 25.00
CA ASN A 296 -28.38 -31.27 26.33
C ASN A 296 -29.92 -31.05 26.32
N ALA A 297 -30.39 -30.08 25.53
CA ALA A 297 -31.82 -29.77 25.41
C ALA A 297 -32.60 -30.95 24.83
N LEU A 298 -32.10 -31.61 23.79
CA LEU A 298 -32.75 -32.81 23.22
C LEU A 298 -32.76 -33.98 24.21
N LYS A 299 -31.65 -34.19 24.94
CA LYS A 299 -31.57 -35.22 25.96
C LYS A 299 -32.57 -34.99 27.13
N ASP A 300 -32.65 -33.75 27.61
CA ASP A 300 -33.56 -33.37 28.69
C ASP A 300 -35.04 -33.50 28.25
N ALA A 301 -35.35 -33.29 26.97
CA ALA A 301 -36.65 -33.47 26.36
C ALA A 301 -36.97 -34.95 26.00
N GLY A 302 -36.02 -35.87 26.19
CA GLY A 302 -36.19 -37.29 25.83
C GLY A 302 -36.21 -37.56 24.33
N VAL A 303 -35.64 -36.63 23.53
CA VAL A 303 -35.54 -36.76 22.09
C VAL A 303 -34.30 -37.59 21.74
N GLU A 304 -34.49 -38.61 20.92
CA GLU A 304 -33.41 -39.51 20.49
C GLU A 304 -32.64 -38.95 19.28
N ILE A 305 -31.32 -39.00 19.35
CA ILE A 305 -30.43 -38.74 18.22
C ILE A 305 -30.15 -40.06 17.54
N PRO A 306 -30.53 -40.22 16.26
CA PRO A 306 -30.56 -41.53 15.59
C PRO A 306 -29.16 -42.09 15.35
N TYR A 307 -29.04 -43.41 15.55
CA TYR A 307 -27.92 -44.15 14.98
C TYR A 307 -28.19 -44.46 13.50
N PRO A 308 -27.15 -44.79 12.72
CA PRO A 308 -27.36 -45.23 11.33
C PRO A 308 -28.30 -46.44 11.26
N HIS A 309 -29.43 -46.27 10.58
CA HIS A 309 -30.44 -47.35 10.38
C HIS A 309 -30.16 -48.06 9.04
N ARG A 310 -30.21 -49.38 9.08
CA ARG A 310 -30.14 -50.22 7.89
C ARG A 310 -31.17 -51.34 7.95
N VAL A 311 -31.96 -51.44 6.92
CA VAL A 311 -32.89 -52.57 6.75
C VAL A 311 -32.09 -53.72 6.13
N VAL A 312 -32.03 -54.85 6.82
CA VAL A 312 -31.37 -56.07 6.36
C VAL A 312 -32.38 -57.12 6.03
N GLU A 313 -32.59 -57.41 4.76
CA GLU A 313 -33.43 -58.55 4.31
C GLU A 313 -32.60 -59.82 4.27
N MET A 314 -32.85 -60.74 5.16
CA MET A 314 -32.24 -62.07 5.11
C MET A 314 -33.03 -62.96 4.15
N LYS A 315 -32.48 -63.29 2.99
CA LYS A 315 -33.01 -64.35 2.09
C LYS A 315 -32.85 -65.68 2.78
N ARG A 316 -33.97 -66.35 3.16
CA ARG A 316 -33.96 -67.77 3.57
C ARG A 316 -33.57 -68.62 2.37
N GLU A 317 -32.40 -69.29 2.42
CA GLU A 317 -32.12 -70.39 1.49
C GLU A 317 -33.19 -71.46 1.67
N MET A 318 -33.95 -71.74 0.64
CA MET A 318 -34.82 -72.93 0.61
C MET A 318 -33.94 -74.19 0.63
N LYS A 319 -33.66 -74.72 1.83
CA LYS A 319 -33.16 -76.09 1.94
C LYS A 319 -34.29 -77.04 1.54
N GLY A 320 -34.05 -77.71 0.41
CA GLY A 320 -34.78 -78.99 0.12
C GLY A 320 -35.65 -78.96 -1.12
N LEU A 321 -35.09 -79.09 -2.29
CA LEU A 321 -35.66 -79.98 -3.33
C LEU A 321 -34.68 -81.08 -3.54
N LYS A 322 -34.87 -82.25 -2.87
CA LYS A 322 -34.41 -83.51 -3.30
C LYS A 322 -35.36 -84.01 -4.43
N LEU A 323 -34.90 -84.10 -5.66
CA LEU A 323 -35.47 -84.93 -6.68
C LEU A 323 -34.99 -86.35 -6.45
#